data_37fb7a3d407ea6836a9c3e4e6f1c4768
#
_entry.id   37fb7a3d407ea6836a9c3e4e6f1c4768
#
_cell.length_a   1.000
_cell.length_b   1.000
_cell.length_c   1.000
_cell.angle_alpha   90.00
_cell.angle_beta   90.00
_cell.angle_gamma   90.00
#
_symmetry.space_group_name_H-M   'P 1'
#
loop_
_entity.id
_entity.type
_entity.pdbx_description
1 polymer ?
#
loop_
_entity_poly.entity_id
_entity_poly.type
_entity_poly.pdbx_seq_one_letter_code
_entity_poly.pdbx_strand_id
1 'polypeptide(L)'
;MVKAVIELSNYILVINLLLYTVISFILLPKEDGERSSFLLVLQDVFIFINHLTGSLVLLSTRHDMTYLFYPVFQMIAIFSFLVLMRAIYPRSNRLLLNHIGVLLSISFVILTRLSFNKSVRQFAIVAVSMIIALIVPAFMKHMSLIEKGKWIYGIVGIVTLGAVLVTGSIINGSKLSFSIMGISFQPSEFVKILYVLFLAGVLAEFRSRFAIFMSAILASAHVLILVASKDLGSALIYFITYVILLYIATRKLYVMLGGIASAACASVISYHLFSHVRVRITAWLDPWNDINATGYQIAQSLFAIGTGSWFGMGIDAGSPQSIPYVEQDFIFSAICEEYGLLYGILLVAICTNLFLEIVHIAHKCEESFLKYASYGLGIIYIFQIFLTIGGNTKFIPLTGVTLPLISYGGSSVLATMLMLALLQGFYIHQNAVLTEFELPIPPRIQMNVIAGVFSALFVAISVYLVHFAYFDSPEIVNNTYNTKRQELLATKTLRGDILAADGTVLATTDNKTEERIYPYGKVFAHAVGYASNGRMGVEQSAGIYLVSSNVSLNTKIQ
;
A
#
# COMPACT_ATOMS: atom_id res chain seq x y z
N MET A 1 -26.52 9.64 -16.85
CA MET A 1 -25.54 10.67 -16.48
C MET A 1 -24.54 10.15 -15.42
N VAL A 2 -24.96 9.65 -14.25
CA VAL A 2 -24.04 9.15 -13.19
C VAL A 2 -23.14 8.02 -13.69
N LYS A 3 -23.67 6.99 -14.40
CA LYS A 3 -22.86 5.91 -14.99
C LYS A 3 -21.72 6.45 -15.89
N ALA A 4 -22.04 7.40 -16.76
CA ALA A 4 -21.03 8.01 -17.66
C ALA A 4 -19.94 8.80 -16.89
N VAL A 5 -20.32 9.49 -15.81
CA VAL A 5 -19.37 10.18 -14.92
C VAL A 5 -18.42 9.19 -14.26
N ILE A 6 -18.92 8.06 -13.76
CA ILE A 6 -18.13 7.00 -13.13
C ILE A 6 -17.15 6.40 -14.15
N GLU A 7 -17.61 6.04 -15.34
CA GLU A 7 -16.74 5.44 -16.37
C GLU A 7 -15.65 6.43 -16.85
N LEU A 8 -16.02 7.67 -17.13
CA LEU A 8 -15.07 8.69 -17.56
C LEU A 8 -14.03 8.99 -16.47
N SER A 9 -14.46 9.01 -15.20
CA SER A 9 -13.57 9.28 -14.06
C SER A 9 -12.46 8.22 -13.93
N ASN A 10 -12.73 6.95 -14.24
CA ASN A 10 -11.72 5.89 -14.19
C ASN A 10 -10.57 6.16 -15.16
N TYR A 11 -10.88 6.56 -16.40
CA TYR A 11 -9.85 6.90 -17.38
C TYR A 11 -9.08 8.15 -16.96
N ILE A 12 -9.78 9.18 -16.44
CA ILE A 12 -9.14 10.42 -15.96
C ILE A 12 -8.17 10.09 -14.82
N LEU A 13 -8.59 9.26 -13.84
CA LEU A 13 -7.76 8.90 -12.69
C LEU A 13 -6.53 8.08 -13.10
N VAL A 14 -6.68 7.11 -14.01
CA VAL A 14 -5.55 6.31 -14.51
C VAL A 14 -4.57 7.17 -15.30
N ILE A 15 -5.05 8.01 -16.23
CA ILE A 15 -4.18 8.91 -17.02
C ILE A 15 -3.48 9.92 -16.10
N ASN A 16 -4.20 10.51 -15.16
CA ASN A 16 -3.66 11.46 -14.20
C ASN A 16 -2.52 10.84 -13.37
N LEU A 17 -2.75 9.63 -12.83
CA LEU A 17 -1.74 8.92 -12.03
C LEU A 17 -0.56 8.46 -12.90
N LEU A 18 -0.80 8.07 -14.16
CA LEU A 18 0.25 7.73 -15.12
C LEU A 18 1.17 8.92 -15.38
N LEU A 19 0.61 10.08 -15.68
CA LEU A 19 1.39 11.32 -15.92
C LEU A 19 2.17 11.72 -14.67
N TYR A 20 1.55 11.66 -13.49
CA TYR A 20 2.23 11.89 -12.22
C TYR A 20 3.42 10.93 -12.04
N THR A 21 3.21 9.64 -12.30
CA THR A 21 4.24 8.59 -12.15
C THR A 21 5.40 8.81 -13.12
N VAL A 22 5.11 9.08 -14.39
CA VAL A 22 6.14 9.36 -15.41
C VAL A 22 6.98 10.57 -15.01
N ILE A 23 6.36 11.66 -14.57
CA ILE A 23 7.09 12.84 -14.09
C ILE A 23 7.95 12.50 -12.86
N SER A 24 7.46 11.68 -11.96
CA SER A 24 8.23 11.24 -10.78
C SER A 24 9.52 10.53 -11.17
N PHE A 25 9.47 9.62 -12.16
CA PHE A 25 10.66 8.93 -12.66
C PHE A 25 11.59 9.84 -13.49
N ILE A 26 11.07 10.85 -14.16
CA ILE A 26 11.90 11.87 -14.85
C ILE A 26 12.66 12.74 -13.84
N LEU A 27 12.05 13.04 -12.70
CA LEU A 27 12.65 13.90 -11.67
C LEU A 27 13.62 13.15 -10.76
N LEU A 28 13.45 11.83 -10.59
CA LEU A 28 14.24 11.01 -9.67
C LEU A 28 15.77 11.09 -9.88
N PRO A 29 16.32 10.94 -11.10
CA PRO A 29 17.75 10.95 -11.30
C PRO A 29 18.39 12.35 -11.26
N LYS A 30 17.59 13.42 -11.18
CA LYS A 30 18.06 14.79 -11.25
C LYS A 30 18.46 15.32 -9.88
N GLU A 31 19.54 16.08 -9.82
CA GLU A 31 19.90 16.87 -8.64
C GLU A 31 18.84 17.97 -8.38
N ASP A 32 18.73 18.41 -7.13
CA ASP A 32 17.66 19.34 -6.74
C ASP A 32 17.67 20.67 -7.51
N GLY A 33 18.85 21.19 -7.83
CA GLY A 33 19.02 22.39 -8.66
C GLY A 33 18.59 22.19 -10.11
N GLU A 34 18.58 20.95 -10.59
CA GLU A 34 18.22 20.57 -11.96
C GLU A 34 16.75 20.12 -12.07
N ARG A 35 16.07 19.85 -10.95
CA ARG A 35 14.66 19.46 -10.92
C ARG A 35 13.79 20.62 -11.39
N SER A 36 13.08 20.41 -12.47
CA SER A 36 12.18 21.43 -13.04
C SER A 36 11.09 21.81 -12.04
N SER A 37 11.08 23.07 -11.62
CA SER A 37 10.02 23.63 -10.78
C SER A 37 8.65 23.51 -11.43
N PHE A 38 8.57 23.60 -12.76
CA PHE A 38 7.34 23.40 -13.52
C PHE A 38 6.79 21.99 -13.35
N LEU A 39 7.63 20.96 -13.49
CA LEU A 39 7.19 19.56 -13.34
C LEU A 39 6.75 19.26 -11.92
N LEU A 40 7.42 19.83 -10.90
CA LEU A 40 7.03 19.70 -9.51
C LEU A 40 5.67 20.35 -9.21
N VAL A 41 5.39 21.53 -9.79
CA VAL A 41 4.08 22.19 -9.69
C VAL A 41 3.02 21.41 -10.47
N LEU A 42 3.38 20.83 -11.61
CA LEU A 42 2.46 19.99 -12.37
C LEU A 42 2.04 18.73 -11.57
N GLN A 43 2.93 18.16 -10.75
CA GLN A 43 2.56 17.11 -9.81
C GLN A 43 1.54 17.59 -8.76
N ASP A 44 1.67 18.82 -8.25
CA ASP A 44 0.67 19.40 -7.34
C ASP A 44 -0.71 19.48 -8.03
N VAL A 45 -0.75 19.86 -9.31
CA VAL A 45 -1.99 19.87 -10.09
C VAL A 45 -2.58 18.47 -10.24
N PHE A 46 -1.75 17.46 -10.47
CA PHE A 46 -2.24 16.08 -10.56
C PHE A 46 -2.76 15.55 -9.22
N ILE A 47 -2.17 15.92 -8.08
CA ILE A 47 -2.71 15.63 -6.75
C ILE A 47 -4.11 16.24 -6.59
N PHE A 48 -4.27 17.51 -7.00
CA PHE A 48 -5.55 18.21 -6.99
C PHE A 48 -6.60 17.50 -7.85
N ILE A 49 -6.26 17.16 -9.10
CA ILE A 49 -7.16 16.49 -10.05
C ILE A 49 -7.58 15.11 -9.50
N ASN A 50 -6.64 14.33 -8.94
CA ASN A 50 -6.94 13.02 -8.36
C ASN A 50 -7.97 13.14 -7.24
N HIS A 51 -7.76 14.07 -6.30
CA HIS A 51 -8.65 14.26 -5.16
C HIS A 51 -10.01 14.81 -5.58
N LEU A 52 -10.03 15.81 -6.47
CA LEU A 52 -11.24 16.42 -6.98
C LEU A 52 -12.10 15.41 -7.75
N THR A 53 -11.50 14.65 -8.69
CA THR A 53 -12.22 13.66 -9.49
C THR A 53 -12.87 12.60 -8.61
N GLY A 54 -12.11 12.01 -7.66
CA GLY A 54 -12.65 11.02 -6.74
C GLY A 54 -13.79 11.57 -5.88
N SER A 55 -13.65 12.80 -5.39
CA SER A 55 -14.67 13.46 -4.56
C SER A 55 -15.94 13.79 -5.33
N LEU A 56 -15.82 14.25 -6.59
CA LEU A 56 -16.98 14.53 -7.46
C LEU A 56 -17.76 13.25 -7.80
N VAL A 57 -17.07 12.13 -7.99
CA VAL A 57 -17.74 10.83 -8.17
C VAL A 57 -18.53 10.46 -6.92
N LEU A 58 -17.93 10.55 -5.74
CA LEU A 58 -18.63 10.25 -4.46
C LEU A 58 -19.83 11.16 -4.24
N LEU A 59 -19.71 12.46 -4.57
CA LEU A 59 -20.85 13.39 -4.50
C LEU A 59 -21.96 12.97 -5.45
N SER A 60 -21.62 12.57 -6.69
CA SER A 60 -22.60 12.19 -7.71
C SER A 60 -23.30 10.86 -7.41
N THR A 61 -22.66 9.94 -6.67
CA THR A 61 -23.23 8.65 -6.29
C THR A 61 -24.02 8.70 -4.99
N ARG A 62 -23.57 9.48 -4.01
CA ARG A 62 -24.17 9.55 -2.66
C ARG A 62 -25.23 10.62 -2.52
N HIS A 63 -25.25 11.63 -3.41
CA HIS A 63 -26.20 12.75 -3.40
C HIS A 63 -26.28 13.52 -2.05
N ASP A 64 -25.16 13.57 -1.30
CA ASP A 64 -25.06 14.23 0.00
C ASP A 64 -23.94 15.28 -0.05
N MET A 65 -24.28 16.53 0.29
CA MET A 65 -23.35 17.67 0.29
C MET A 65 -22.18 17.48 1.25
N THR A 66 -22.26 16.59 2.21
CA THR A 66 -21.14 16.22 3.08
C THR A 66 -19.95 15.70 2.26
N TYR A 67 -20.23 14.98 1.16
CA TYR A 67 -19.19 14.46 0.23
C TYR A 67 -18.61 15.55 -0.69
N LEU A 68 -19.11 16.79 -0.63
CA LEU A 68 -18.51 17.95 -1.26
C LEU A 68 -17.63 18.71 -0.27
N PHE A 69 -18.19 19.08 0.89
CA PHE A 69 -17.48 19.93 1.86
C PHE A 69 -16.32 19.22 2.53
N TYR A 70 -16.49 17.97 2.94
CA TYR A 70 -15.45 17.22 3.64
C TYR A 70 -14.17 17.03 2.83
N PRO A 71 -14.20 16.61 1.55
CA PRO A 71 -13.01 16.55 0.70
C PRO A 71 -12.33 17.91 0.47
N VAL A 72 -13.07 19.02 0.49
CA VAL A 72 -12.47 20.36 0.42
C VAL A 72 -11.57 20.63 1.63
N PHE A 73 -12.00 20.27 2.84
CA PHE A 73 -11.15 20.36 4.04
C PHE A 73 -9.91 19.46 3.93
N GLN A 74 -10.04 18.26 3.42
CA GLN A 74 -8.92 17.36 3.17
C GLN A 74 -7.91 17.98 2.20
N MET A 75 -8.40 18.57 1.11
CA MET A 75 -7.58 19.23 0.10
C MET A 75 -6.84 20.44 0.67
N ILE A 76 -7.56 21.30 1.42
CA ILE A 76 -6.96 22.45 2.10
C ILE A 76 -5.83 21.97 3.05
N ALA A 77 -6.04 20.90 3.81
CA ALA A 77 -5.02 20.38 4.73
C ALA A 77 -3.77 19.90 3.97
N ILE A 78 -3.94 19.10 2.89
CA ILE A 78 -2.82 18.61 2.07
C ILE A 78 -2.02 19.80 1.51
N PHE A 79 -2.69 20.75 0.83
CA PHE A 79 -1.99 21.86 0.19
C PHE A 79 -1.39 22.84 1.19
N SER A 80 -2.07 23.09 2.32
CA SER A 80 -1.50 23.90 3.42
C SER A 80 -0.22 23.26 3.96
N PHE A 81 -0.21 21.93 4.16
CA PHE A 81 0.99 21.21 4.60
C PHE A 81 2.13 21.35 3.57
N LEU A 82 1.86 21.11 2.28
CA LEU A 82 2.88 21.22 1.22
C LEU A 82 3.44 22.63 1.12
N VAL A 83 2.58 23.66 1.16
CA VAL A 83 2.98 25.06 1.09
C VAL A 83 3.77 25.48 2.33
N LEU A 84 3.29 25.14 3.54
CA LEU A 84 3.98 25.47 4.79
C LEU A 84 5.35 24.81 4.89
N MET A 85 5.47 23.53 4.53
CA MET A 85 6.77 22.85 4.49
C MET A 85 7.77 23.55 3.57
N ARG A 86 7.33 23.95 2.38
CA ARG A 86 8.17 24.67 1.42
C ARG A 86 8.51 26.10 1.86
N ALA A 87 7.59 26.76 2.54
CA ALA A 87 7.79 28.13 3.03
C ALA A 87 8.72 28.17 4.25
N ILE A 88 8.52 27.27 5.22
CA ILE A 88 9.33 27.20 6.46
C ILE A 88 10.72 26.60 6.15
N TYR A 89 10.76 25.61 5.24
CA TYR A 89 11.98 24.90 4.87
C TYR A 89 12.23 24.95 3.34
N PRO A 90 12.78 26.06 2.81
CA PRO A 90 12.99 26.21 1.37
C PRO A 90 13.90 25.15 0.73
N ARG A 91 14.78 24.53 1.56
CA ARG A 91 15.66 23.42 1.16
C ARG A 91 15.02 22.04 1.31
N SER A 92 13.71 21.95 1.54
CA SER A 92 13.01 20.68 1.66
C SER A 92 12.94 19.91 0.32
N ASN A 93 12.96 18.58 0.38
CA ASN A 93 12.79 17.74 -0.79
C ASN A 93 11.34 17.78 -1.28
N ARG A 94 11.11 18.49 -2.40
CA ARG A 94 9.77 18.72 -2.96
C ARG A 94 9.16 17.44 -3.56
N LEU A 95 9.98 16.54 -4.14
CA LEU A 95 9.49 15.28 -4.71
C LEU A 95 8.96 14.36 -3.61
N LEU A 96 9.67 14.23 -2.49
CA LEU A 96 9.21 13.49 -1.32
C LEU A 96 7.88 14.05 -0.79
N LEU A 97 7.75 15.38 -0.70
CA LEU A 97 6.50 16.04 -0.26
C LEU A 97 5.33 15.75 -1.21
N ASN A 98 5.55 15.80 -2.52
CA ASN A 98 4.52 15.51 -3.50
C ASN A 98 4.04 14.05 -3.41
N HIS A 99 4.95 13.09 -3.13
CA HIS A 99 4.58 11.71 -2.88
C HIS A 99 3.70 11.55 -1.63
N ILE A 100 4.01 12.26 -0.54
CA ILE A 100 3.12 12.29 0.64
C ILE A 100 1.74 12.80 0.24
N GLY A 101 1.67 13.89 -0.53
CA GLY A 101 0.42 14.50 -0.97
C GLY A 101 -0.44 13.56 -1.81
N VAL A 102 0.14 12.89 -2.82
CA VAL A 102 -0.63 11.98 -3.69
C VAL A 102 -1.12 10.74 -2.94
N LEU A 103 -0.28 10.14 -2.07
CA LEU A 103 -0.67 8.97 -1.28
C LEU A 103 -1.78 9.31 -0.28
N LEU A 104 -1.73 10.45 0.39
CA LEU A 104 -2.80 10.94 1.26
C LEU A 104 -4.08 11.27 0.48
N SER A 105 -3.97 11.85 -0.71
CA SER A 105 -5.11 12.10 -1.59
C SER A 105 -5.84 10.80 -1.95
N ILE A 106 -5.10 9.77 -2.36
CA ILE A 106 -5.64 8.43 -2.65
C ILE A 106 -6.30 7.84 -1.40
N SER A 107 -5.60 7.88 -0.26
CA SER A 107 -6.10 7.40 1.02
C SER A 107 -7.43 8.03 1.41
N PHE A 108 -7.52 9.35 1.34
CA PHE A 108 -8.73 10.06 1.76
C PHE A 108 -9.93 9.72 0.88
N VAL A 109 -9.76 9.65 -0.43
CA VAL A 109 -10.86 9.31 -1.34
C VAL A 109 -11.35 7.88 -1.09
N ILE A 110 -10.44 6.90 -1.07
CA ILE A 110 -10.83 5.50 -0.89
C ILE A 110 -11.40 5.22 0.51
N LEU A 111 -10.86 5.83 1.57
CA LEU A 111 -11.38 5.67 2.93
C LEU A 111 -12.75 6.34 3.09
N THR A 112 -12.97 7.52 2.49
CA THR A 112 -14.28 8.20 2.48
C THR A 112 -15.33 7.33 1.80
N ARG A 113 -14.93 6.64 0.72
CA ARG A 113 -15.77 5.66 0.02
C ARG A 113 -16.10 4.43 0.88
N LEU A 114 -15.09 3.85 1.55
CA LEU A 114 -15.24 2.62 2.33
C LEU A 114 -15.99 2.85 3.65
N SER A 115 -15.65 3.91 4.38
CA SER A 115 -16.24 4.26 5.66
C SER A 115 -16.00 5.73 6.00
N PHE A 116 -17.05 6.54 5.89
CA PHE A 116 -16.98 7.97 6.21
C PHE A 116 -16.45 8.24 7.62
N ASN A 117 -16.97 7.53 8.63
CA ASN A 117 -16.56 7.72 10.03
C ASN A 117 -15.07 7.38 10.26
N LYS A 118 -14.54 6.34 9.61
CA LYS A 118 -13.12 5.99 9.69
C LYS A 118 -12.27 7.02 8.94
N SER A 119 -12.76 7.54 7.80
CA SER A 119 -12.10 8.62 7.07
C SER A 119 -11.96 9.88 7.92
N VAL A 120 -13.01 10.29 8.63
CA VAL A 120 -12.97 11.47 9.53
C VAL A 120 -11.94 11.27 10.66
N ARG A 121 -11.91 10.09 11.28
CA ARG A 121 -10.90 9.78 12.32
C ARG A 121 -9.48 9.79 11.74
N GLN A 122 -9.28 9.19 10.57
CA GLN A 122 -8.00 9.18 9.86
C GLN A 122 -7.54 10.61 9.52
N PHE A 123 -8.44 11.45 9.01
CA PHE A 123 -8.15 12.85 8.69
C PHE A 123 -7.69 13.65 9.92
N ALA A 124 -8.37 13.49 11.06
CA ALA A 124 -7.96 14.14 12.30
C ALA A 124 -6.53 13.72 12.72
N ILE A 125 -6.21 12.43 12.63
CA ILE A 125 -4.86 11.92 12.95
C ILE A 125 -3.83 12.44 11.94
N VAL A 126 -4.16 12.46 10.65
CA VAL A 126 -3.27 13.02 9.61
C VAL A 126 -3.01 14.51 9.84
N ALA A 127 -4.04 15.29 10.19
CA ALA A 127 -3.87 16.72 10.50
C ALA A 127 -2.90 16.94 11.66
N VAL A 128 -3.04 16.17 12.75
CA VAL A 128 -2.08 16.20 13.87
C VAL A 128 -0.68 15.76 13.40
N SER A 129 -0.60 14.72 12.58
CA SER A 129 0.67 14.21 12.02
C SER A 129 1.37 15.25 11.14
N MET A 130 0.62 16.03 10.36
CA MET A 130 1.14 17.13 9.54
C MET A 130 1.75 18.23 10.41
N ILE A 131 1.09 18.60 11.52
CA ILE A 131 1.63 19.57 12.47
C ILE A 131 2.94 19.07 13.08
N ILE A 132 2.98 17.82 13.52
CA ILE A 132 4.20 17.19 14.04
C ILE A 132 5.29 17.18 12.97
N ALA A 133 4.97 16.81 11.74
CA ALA A 133 5.90 16.77 10.63
C ALA A 133 6.50 18.14 10.28
N LEU A 134 5.77 19.25 10.49
CA LEU A 134 6.30 20.61 10.36
C LEU A 134 7.32 20.96 11.45
N ILE A 135 7.21 20.36 12.64
CA ILE A 135 8.06 20.67 13.78
C ILE A 135 9.36 19.84 13.75
N VAL A 136 9.28 18.57 13.30
CA VAL A 136 10.40 17.61 13.35
C VAL A 136 11.70 18.13 12.73
N PRO A 137 11.71 18.74 11.52
CA PRO A 137 12.96 19.22 10.92
C PRO A 137 13.67 20.29 11.76
N ALA A 138 12.95 21.06 12.57
CA ALA A 138 13.57 22.07 13.44
C ALA A 138 14.45 21.44 14.54
N PHE A 139 14.14 20.22 14.99
CA PHE A 139 14.93 19.50 15.99
C PHE A 139 16.26 18.96 15.43
N MET A 140 16.45 18.93 14.11
CA MET A 140 17.69 18.43 13.49
C MET A 140 18.91 19.31 13.80
N LYS A 141 18.72 20.52 14.33
CA LYS A 141 19.80 21.34 14.89
C LYS A 141 20.54 20.65 16.06
N HIS A 142 19.89 19.70 16.73
CA HIS A 142 20.44 18.95 17.87
C HIS A 142 20.85 17.53 17.51
N MET A 143 21.35 17.33 16.28
CA MET A 143 21.65 16.01 15.71
C MET A 143 22.61 15.20 16.58
N SER A 144 23.64 15.84 17.15
CA SER A 144 24.60 15.18 18.04
C SER A 144 23.98 14.57 19.29
N LEU A 145 22.86 15.14 19.79
CA LEU A 145 22.12 14.55 20.91
C LEU A 145 21.33 13.33 20.47
N ILE A 146 20.74 13.36 19.26
CA ILE A 146 20.00 12.23 18.69
C ILE A 146 20.92 11.04 18.49
N GLU A 147 22.11 11.26 17.95
CA GLU A 147 23.11 10.20 17.74
C GLU A 147 23.62 9.59 19.05
N LYS A 148 23.91 10.42 20.06
CA LYS A 148 24.34 9.96 21.40
C LYS A 148 23.30 9.11 22.11
N GLY A 149 22.02 9.29 21.82
CA GLY A 149 20.89 8.57 22.42
C GLY A 149 20.74 7.11 21.96
N LYS A 150 21.58 6.59 21.07
CA LYS A 150 21.41 5.29 20.41
C LYS A 150 21.06 4.12 21.34
N TRP A 151 21.75 3.94 22.45
CA TRP A 151 21.46 2.86 23.40
C TRP A 151 20.15 3.04 24.15
N ILE A 152 19.78 4.29 24.43
CA ILE A 152 18.50 4.64 25.04
C ILE A 152 17.35 4.22 24.11
N TYR A 153 17.45 4.48 22.82
CA TYR A 153 16.43 4.09 21.84
C TYR A 153 16.21 2.57 21.80
N GLY A 154 17.31 1.78 21.81
CA GLY A 154 17.23 0.32 21.87
C GLY A 154 16.55 -0.19 23.13
N ILE A 155 16.92 0.37 24.30
CA ILE A 155 16.34 -0.03 25.59
C ILE A 155 14.87 0.41 25.71
N VAL A 156 14.55 1.66 25.36
CA VAL A 156 13.17 2.17 25.37
C VAL A 156 12.29 1.36 24.45
N GLY A 157 12.79 0.96 23.28
CA GLY A 157 12.08 0.09 22.35
C GLY A 157 11.71 -1.26 22.98
N ILE A 158 12.68 -1.94 23.61
CA ILE A 158 12.47 -3.23 24.29
C ILE A 158 11.47 -3.08 25.46
N VAL A 159 11.64 -2.06 26.30
CA VAL A 159 10.76 -1.81 27.44
C VAL A 159 9.33 -1.55 26.96
N THR A 160 9.17 -0.73 25.92
CA THR A 160 7.85 -0.41 25.35
C THR A 160 7.17 -1.64 24.76
N LEU A 161 7.87 -2.44 23.96
CA LEU A 161 7.32 -3.68 23.40
C LEU A 161 7.03 -4.72 24.50
N GLY A 162 7.89 -4.82 25.50
CA GLY A 162 7.69 -5.68 26.67
C GLY A 162 6.46 -5.27 27.49
N ALA A 163 6.24 -3.96 27.68
CA ALA A 163 5.04 -3.45 28.32
C ALA A 163 3.76 -3.84 27.56
N VAL A 164 3.76 -3.74 26.23
CA VAL A 164 2.62 -4.18 25.38
C VAL A 164 2.37 -5.68 25.52
N LEU A 165 3.43 -6.50 25.53
CA LEU A 165 3.31 -7.94 25.69
C LEU A 165 2.62 -8.32 27.02
N VAL A 166 2.91 -7.57 28.10
CA VAL A 166 2.33 -7.83 29.44
C VAL A 166 0.93 -7.24 29.57
N THR A 167 0.76 -5.95 29.24
CA THR A 167 -0.43 -5.15 29.58
C THR A 167 -1.32 -4.82 28.37
N GLY A 168 -0.90 -5.17 27.15
CA GLY A 168 -1.64 -4.84 25.92
C GLY A 168 -3.00 -5.55 25.82
N SER A 169 -3.94 -4.90 25.13
CA SER A 169 -5.25 -5.46 24.81
C SER A 169 -5.12 -6.56 23.75
N ILE A 170 -5.92 -7.62 23.92
CA ILE A 170 -5.97 -8.73 22.95
C ILE A 170 -6.93 -8.33 21.83
N ILE A 171 -6.41 -8.20 20.61
CA ILE A 171 -7.19 -7.98 19.40
C ILE A 171 -6.87 -9.10 18.43
N ASN A 172 -7.89 -9.85 17.98
CA ASN A 172 -7.74 -10.99 17.08
C ASN A 172 -6.70 -12.04 17.56
N GLY A 173 -6.62 -12.26 18.87
CA GLY A 173 -5.71 -13.24 19.49
C GLY A 173 -4.25 -12.78 19.64
N SER A 174 -3.94 -11.52 19.33
CA SER A 174 -2.61 -10.92 19.47
C SER A 174 -2.64 -9.72 20.41
N LYS A 175 -1.57 -9.54 21.21
CA LYS A 175 -1.40 -8.37 22.08
C LYS A 175 -0.57 -7.32 21.35
N LEU A 176 -1.21 -6.39 20.65
CA LEU A 176 -0.53 -5.46 19.76
C LEU A 176 -0.67 -4.00 20.16
N SER A 177 -1.70 -3.65 20.92
CA SER A 177 -2.06 -2.26 21.15
C SER A 177 -2.56 -1.99 22.55
N PHE A 178 -2.50 -0.73 22.94
CA PHE A 178 -3.24 -0.17 24.07
C PHE A 178 -4.52 0.46 23.56
N SER A 179 -5.63 0.26 24.25
CA SER A 179 -6.88 0.99 23.99
C SER A 179 -7.00 2.11 25.04
N ILE A 180 -6.89 3.35 24.59
CA ILE A 180 -7.03 4.55 25.44
C ILE A 180 -8.22 5.36 24.92
N MET A 181 -9.28 5.48 25.70
CA MET A 181 -10.50 6.23 25.33
C MET A 181 -11.09 5.82 23.95
N GLY A 182 -11.02 4.52 23.61
CA GLY A 182 -11.55 4.01 22.34
C GLY A 182 -10.62 4.23 21.13
N ILE A 183 -9.43 4.80 21.33
CA ILE A 183 -8.40 4.91 20.30
C ILE A 183 -7.39 3.78 20.53
N SER A 184 -7.18 2.96 19.51
CA SER A 184 -6.14 1.93 19.51
C SER A 184 -4.79 2.55 19.17
N PHE A 185 -3.83 2.42 20.08
CA PHE A 185 -2.45 2.87 19.89
C PHE A 185 -1.54 1.64 19.82
N GLN A 186 -0.83 1.48 18.72
CA GLN A 186 0.10 0.37 18.49
C GLN A 186 1.55 0.85 18.60
N PRO A 187 2.22 0.61 19.74
CA PRO A 187 3.56 1.11 19.99
C PRO A 187 4.62 0.56 19.03
N SER A 188 4.47 -0.66 18.50
CA SER A 188 5.44 -1.23 17.56
C SER A 188 5.65 -0.36 16.32
N GLU A 189 4.64 0.44 15.92
CA GLU A 189 4.74 1.40 14.81
C GLU A 189 5.74 2.53 15.09
N PHE A 190 5.86 2.98 16.33
CA PHE A 190 6.80 4.02 16.75
C PHE A 190 8.17 3.44 17.11
N VAL A 191 8.16 2.28 17.77
CA VAL A 191 9.40 1.60 18.17
C VAL A 191 10.25 1.24 16.96
N LYS A 192 9.68 0.96 15.77
CA LYS A 192 10.47 0.72 14.56
C LYS A 192 11.34 1.93 14.15
N ILE A 193 10.90 3.16 14.44
CA ILE A 193 11.71 4.37 14.21
C ILE A 193 12.87 4.42 15.23
N LEU A 194 12.57 4.22 16.52
CA LEU A 194 13.59 4.15 17.56
C LEU A 194 14.61 3.04 17.29
N TYR A 195 14.13 1.89 16.82
CA TYR A 195 14.95 0.76 16.42
C TYR A 195 15.94 1.11 15.30
N VAL A 196 15.48 1.83 14.27
CA VAL A 196 16.37 2.30 13.20
C VAL A 196 17.38 3.30 13.71
N LEU A 197 16.99 4.27 14.54
CA LEU A 197 17.91 5.24 15.14
C LEU A 197 18.96 4.55 16.03
N PHE A 198 18.54 3.53 16.80
CA PHE A 198 19.46 2.68 17.57
C PHE A 198 20.48 1.99 16.65
N LEU A 199 20.00 1.28 15.61
CA LEU A 199 20.88 0.57 14.69
C LEU A 199 21.81 1.51 13.92
N ALA A 200 21.30 2.65 13.45
CA ALA A 200 22.08 3.66 12.74
C ALA A 200 23.22 4.20 13.60
N GLY A 201 22.94 4.52 14.88
CA GLY A 201 23.95 5.02 15.80
C GLY A 201 25.03 3.98 16.13
N VAL A 202 24.65 2.71 16.30
CA VAL A 202 25.62 1.65 16.57
C VAL A 202 26.46 1.33 15.33
N LEU A 203 25.83 1.27 14.14
CA LEU A 203 26.51 0.94 12.89
C LEU A 203 27.35 2.11 12.35
N ALA A 204 27.06 3.36 12.73
CA ALA A 204 27.88 4.51 12.38
C ALA A 204 29.29 4.46 13.02
N GLU A 205 29.34 3.97 14.26
CA GLU A 205 30.61 3.80 15.01
C GLU A 205 31.23 2.41 14.82
N PHE A 206 31.12 1.81 13.68
CA PHE A 206 31.51 0.41 13.35
C PHE A 206 33.00 0.09 13.63
N ARG A 207 33.49 0.30 14.83
CA ARG A 207 34.87 0.02 15.26
C ARG A 207 35.02 -1.12 16.26
N SER A 208 33.93 -1.50 16.95
CA SER A 208 33.98 -2.51 18.03
C SER A 208 33.15 -3.75 17.68
N ARG A 209 33.79 -4.93 17.69
CA ARG A 209 33.07 -6.23 17.59
C ARG A 209 32.04 -6.41 18.70
N PHE A 210 32.32 -5.84 19.88
CA PHE A 210 31.40 -5.87 21.01
C PHE A 210 30.13 -5.06 20.75
N ALA A 211 30.20 -3.88 20.14
CA ALA A 211 29.05 -3.08 19.80
C ALA A 211 28.12 -3.79 18.79
N ILE A 212 28.71 -4.49 17.79
CA ILE A 212 27.95 -5.30 16.82
C ILE A 212 27.25 -6.46 17.54
N PHE A 213 27.95 -7.17 18.42
CA PHE A 213 27.38 -8.27 19.18
C PHE A 213 26.22 -7.81 20.09
N MET A 214 26.39 -6.68 20.80
CA MET A 214 25.33 -6.07 21.59
C MET A 214 24.15 -5.62 20.74
N SER A 215 24.38 -5.06 19.54
CA SER A 215 23.30 -4.70 18.62
C SER A 215 22.52 -5.93 18.16
N ALA A 216 23.17 -7.05 17.93
CA ALA A 216 22.53 -8.30 17.55
C ALA A 216 21.63 -8.83 18.68
N ILE A 217 22.12 -8.80 19.93
CA ILE A 217 21.33 -9.21 21.11
C ILE A 217 20.08 -8.34 21.26
N LEU A 218 20.25 -7.01 21.23
CA LEU A 218 19.12 -6.07 21.39
C LEU A 218 18.15 -6.16 20.19
N ALA A 219 18.65 -6.27 18.97
CA ALA A 219 17.82 -6.47 17.78
C ALA A 219 17.01 -7.77 17.87
N SER A 220 17.66 -8.87 18.27
CA SER A 220 16.99 -10.15 18.50
C SER A 220 15.94 -10.08 19.61
N ALA A 221 16.21 -9.33 20.69
CA ALA A 221 15.23 -9.12 21.75
C ALA A 221 13.95 -8.43 21.24
N HIS A 222 14.07 -7.37 20.41
CA HIS A 222 12.90 -6.74 19.79
C HIS A 222 12.10 -7.75 18.95
N VAL A 223 12.79 -8.50 18.09
CA VAL A 223 12.14 -9.51 17.23
C VAL A 223 11.44 -10.58 18.06
N LEU A 224 12.11 -11.12 19.09
CA LEU A 224 11.54 -12.17 19.94
C LEU A 224 10.32 -11.70 20.74
N ILE A 225 10.30 -10.45 21.24
CA ILE A 225 9.13 -9.89 21.91
C ILE A 225 7.95 -9.77 20.92
N LEU A 226 8.19 -9.32 19.68
CA LEU A 226 7.16 -9.24 18.65
C LEU A 226 6.63 -10.62 18.26
N VAL A 227 7.50 -11.64 18.16
CA VAL A 227 7.10 -13.04 17.94
C VAL A 227 6.24 -13.55 19.09
N ALA A 228 6.63 -13.28 20.34
CA ALA A 228 5.86 -13.64 21.53
C ALA A 228 4.49 -12.95 21.58
N SER A 229 4.40 -11.70 21.08
CA SER A 229 3.14 -10.94 20.91
C SER A 229 2.29 -11.45 19.74
N LYS A 230 2.77 -12.41 18.95
CA LYS A 230 2.17 -12.91 17.68
C LYS A 230 2.09 -11.85 16.58
N ASP A 231 2.92 -10.81 16.64
CA ASP A 231 3.08 -9.80 15.58
C ASP A 231 4.22 -10.19 14.63
N LEU A 232 3.96 -11.22 13.83
CA LEU A 232 4.98 -11.78 12.93
C LEU A 232 5.31 -10.85 11.76
N GLY A 233 4.35 -10.03 11.33
CA GLY A 233 4.57 -9.03 10.28
C GLY A 233 5.61 -7.99 10.72
N SER A 234 5.41 -7.37 11.89
CA SER A 234 6.38 -6.44 12.46
C SER A 234 7.70 -7.13 12.78
N ALA A 235 7.69 -8.34 13.36
CA ALA A 235 8.91 -9.11 13.64
C ALA A 235 9.77 -9.30 12.39
N LEU A 236 9.15 -9.63 11.26
CA LEU A 236 9.84 -9.80 9.98
C LEU A 236 10.41 -8.48 9.46
N ILE A 237 9.69 -7.36 9.60
CA ILE A 237 10.17 -6.03 9.23
C ILE A 237 11.43 -5.67 10.03
N TYR A 238 11.40 -5.85 11.37
CA TYR A 238 12.56 -5.56 12.22
C TYR A 238 13.76 -6.45 11.89
N PHE A 239 13.51 -7.73 11.69
CA PHE A 239 14.56 -8.70 11.35
C PHE A 239 15.24 -8.36 10.01
N ILE A 240 14.46 -8.14 8.94
CA ILE A 240 14.98 -7.82 7.61
C ILE A 240 15.72 -6.47 7.63
N THR A 241 15.19 -5.48 8.36
CA THR A 241 15.85 -4.18 8.52
C THR A 241 17.24 -4.34 9.16
N TYR A 242 17.35 -5.15 10.21
CA TYR A 242 18.64 -5.45 10.85
C TYR A 242 19.63 -6.10 9.88
N VAL A 243 19.21 -7.18 9.21
CA VAL A 243 20.07 -7.94 8.30
C VAL A 243 20.58 -7.06 7.16
N ILE A 244 19.69 -6.28 6.54
CA ILE A 244 20.07 -5.40 5.42
C ILE A 244 21.00 -4.28 5.90
N LEU A 245 20.69 -3.59 7.01
CA LEU A 245 21.58 -2.55 7.54
C LEU A 245 22.95 -3.10 7.94
N LEU A 246 23.00 -4.28 8.55
CA LEU A 246 24.24 -4.94 8.91
C LEU A 246 25.05 -5.33 7.65
N TYR A 247 24.37 -5.80 6.59
CA TYR A 247 25.01 -6.06 5.30
C TYR A 247 25.59 -4.78 4.67
N ILE A 248 24.83 -3.68 4.66
CA ILE A 248 25.31 -2.39 4.13
C ILE A 248 26.52 -1.88 4.94
N ALA A 249 26.50 -2.05 6.27
CA ALA A 249 27.58 -1.61 7.14
C ALA A 249 28.83 -2.47 7.00
N THR A 250 28.68 -3.80 6.97
CA THR A 250 29.80 -4.76 6.92
C THR A 250 30.35 -4.96 5.52
N ARG A 251 29.52 -4.74 4.48
CA ARG A 251 29.81 -5.03 3.05
C ARG A 251 30.10 -6.52 2.79
N LYS A 252 29.70 -7.42 3.67
CA LYS A 252 30.02 -8.85 3.60
C LYS A 252 28.80 -9.67 3.19
N LEU A 253 28.84 -10.27 2.00
CA LEU A 253 27.73 -11.04 1.44
C LEU A 253 27.28 -12.20 2.35
N TYR A 254 28.21 -12.82 3.10
CA TYR A 254 27.84 -13.91 4.01
C TYR A 254 26.88 -13.45 5.13
N VAL A 255 26.84 -12.16 5.50
CA VAL A 255 25.87 -11.60 6.45
C VAL A 255 24.47 -11.67 5.85
N MET A 256 24.33 -11.28 4.60
CA MET A 256 23.05 -11.35 3.88
C MET A 256 22.59 -12.80 3.72
N LEU A 257 23.49 -13.69 3.28
CA LEU A 257 23.17 -15.12 3.12
C LEU A 257 22.82 -15.79 4.46
N GLY A 258 23.55 -15.47 5.52
CA GLY A 258 23.25 -15.93 6.89
C GLY A 258 21.90 -15.42 7.40
N GLY A 259 21.56 -14.16 7.09
CA GLY A 259 20.26 -13.57 7.38
C GLY A 259 19.12 -14.30 6.65
N ILE A 260 19.26 -14.56 5.35
CA ILE A 260 18.27 -15.30 4.56
C ILE A 260 18.10 -16.74 5.11
N ALA A 261 19.21 -17.42 5.39
CA ALA A 261 19.18 -18.77 5.96
C ALA A 261 18.49 -18.80 7.33
N SER A 262 18.78 -17.83 8.21
CA SER A 262 18.13 -17.73 9.52
C SER A 262 16.64 -17.39 9.41
N ALA A 263 16.23 -16.53 8.44
CA ALA A 263 14.83 -16.28 8.14
C ALA A 263 14.10 -17.55 7.70
N ALA A 264 14.71 -18.34 6.80
CA ALA A 264 14.14 -19.60 6.34
C ALA A 264 13.97 -20.59 7.51
N CYS A 265 15.00 -20.77 8.35
CA CYS A 265 14.91 -21.60 9.55
C CYS A 265 13.81 -21.10 10.51
N ALA A 266 13.75 -19.80 10.79
CA ALA A 266 12.74 -19.20 11.65
C ALA A 266 11.32 -19.40 11.09
N SER A 267 11.14 -19.32 9.77
CA SER A 267 9.85 -19.57 9.10
C SER A 267 9.39 -21.02 9.27
N VAL A 268 10.30 -21.99 9.10
CA VAL A 268 9.99 -23.42 9.32
C VAL A 268 9.62 -23.68 10.78
N ILE A 269 10.41 -23.13 11.72
CA ILE A 269 10.13 -23.26 13.16
C ILE A 269 8.77 -22.64 13.49
N SER A 270 8.48 -21.42 12.97
CA SER A 270 7.22 -20.73 13.20
C SER A 270 6.01 -21.49 12.66
N TYR A 271 6.14 -22.15 11.51
CA TYR A 271 5.11 -23.02 10.94
C TYR A 271 4.74 -24.18 11.88
N HIS A 272 5.72 -24.81 12.52
CA HIS A 272 5.48 -25.91 13.46
C HIS A 272 4.97 -25.45 14.83
N LEU A 273 5.44 -24.30 15.32
CA LEU A 273 5.10 -23.81 16.66
C LEU A 273 3.76 -23.06 16.72
N PHE A 274 3.40 -22.29 15.67
CA PHE A 274 2.27 -21.38 15.73
C PHE A 274 1.13 -21.81 14.79
N SER A 275 -0.03 -22.15 15.36
CA SER A 275 -1.23 -22.55 14.59
C SER A 275 -1.69 -21.46 13.61
N HIS A 276 -1.65 -20.18 14.02
CA HIS A 276 -2.05 -19.07 13.16
C HIS A 276 -1.12 -18.86 11.94
N VAL A 277 0.17 -19.25 12.02
CA VAL A 277 1.09 -19.26 10.87
C VAL A 277 0.68 -20.37 9.89
N ARG A 278 0.39 -21.54 10.42
CA ARG A 278 -0.06 -22.69 9.62
C ARG A 278 -1.33 -22.34 8.83
N VAL A 279 -2.32 -21.75 9.51
CA VAL A 279 -3.56 -21.31 8.88
C VAL A 279 -3.29 -20.32 7.73
N ARG A 280 -2.44 -19.32 7.94
CA ARG A 280 -2.09 -18.34 6.89
C ARG A 280 -1.37 -18.97 5.70
N ILE A 281 -0.47 -19.93 5.94
CA ILE A 281 0.24 -20.64 4.87
C ILE A 281 -0.73 -21.55 4.10
N THR A 282 -1.62 -22.28 4.79
CA THR A 282 -2.64 -23.12 4.14
C THR A 282 -3.58 -22.27 3.27
N ALA A 283 -4.08 -21.16 3.80
CA ALA A 283 -4.94 -20.23 3.06
C ALA A 283 -4.21 -19.56 1.86
N TRP A 284 -2.89 -19.34 1.98
CA TRP A 284 -2.09 -18.83 0.88
C TRP A 284 -1.86 -19.87 -0.23
N LEU A 285 -1.59 -21.12 0.13
CA LEU A 285 -1.38 -22.19 -0.85
C LEU A 285 -2.67 -22.51 -1.61
N ASP A 286 -3.76 -22.74 -0.88
CA ASP A 286 -5.07 -23.04 -1.46
C ASP A 286 -6.20 -22.36 -0.68
N PRO A 287 -6.59 -21.14 -1.06
CA PRO A 287 -7.71 -20.43 -0.42
C PRO A 287 -9.07 -21.03 -0.76
N TRP A 288 -9.15 -21.86 -1.81
CA TRP A 288 -10.40 -22.42 -2.32
C TRP A 288 -10.88 -23.62 -1.50
N ASN A 289 -9.97 -24.33 -0.86
CA ASN A 289 -10.30 -25.52 -0.05
C ASN A 289 -11.20 -25.19 1.15
N ASP A 290 -11.02 -24.00 1.75
CA ASP A 290 -11.85 -23.52 2.88
C ASP A 290 -12.25 -22.05 2.65
N ILE A 291 -12.95 -21.82 1.55
CA ILE A 291 -13.30 -20.48 1.09
C ILE A 291 -14.24 -19.71 2.03
N ASN A 292 -15.00 -20.43 2.88
CA ASN A 292 -15.96 -19.81 3.80
C ASN A 292 -15.35 -19.45 5.16
N ALA A 293 -14.13 -19.90 5.47
CA ALA A 293 -13.47 -19.65 6.74
C ALA A 293 -12.05 -19.10 6.54
N THR A 294 -11.04 -19.97 6.52
CA THR A 294 -9.64 -19.53 6.53
C THR A 294 -9.19 -18.87 5.23
N GLY A 295 -9.71 -19.30 4.08
CA GLY A 295 -9.43 -18.75 2.76
C GLY A 295 -10.24 -17.52 2.38
N TYR A 296 -11.29 -17.16 3.15
CA TYR A 296 -12.28 -16.14 2.79
C TYR A 296 -11.67 -14.80 2.42
N GLN A 297 -10.77 -14.28 3.25
CA GLN A 297 -10.16 -12.96 3.03
C GLN A 297 -9.36 -12.91 1.72
N ILE A 298 -8.53 -13.93 1.48
CA ILE A 298 -7.69 -14.01 0.27
C ILE A 298 -8.58 -14.22 -0.97
N ALA A 299 -9.56 -15.10 -0.91
CA ALA A 299 -10.50 -15.34 -2.01
C ALA A 299 -11.26 -14.05 -2.37
N GLN A 300 -11.80 -13.32 -1.38
CA GLN A 300 -12.49 -12.05 -1.60
C GLN A 300 -11.55 -10.98 -2.16
N SER A 301 -10.27 -10.97 -1.75
CA SER A 301 -9.24 -10.09 -2.31
C SER A 301 -9.01 -10.37 -3.80
N LEU A 302 -8.84 -11.65 -4.17
CA LEU A 302 -8.64 -12.06 -5.57
C LEU A 302 -9.88 -11.78 -6.42
N PHE A 303 -11.10 -12.00 -5.88
CA PHE A 303 -12.34 -11.59 -6.55
C PHE A 303 -12.37 -10.09 -6.82
N ALA A 304 -11.98 -9.27 -5.84
CA ALA A 304 -11.93 -7.82 -5.98
C ALA A 304 -10.97 -7.39 -7.09
N ILE A 305 -9.72 -7.87 -7.04
CA ILE A 305 -8.69 -7.55 -8.04
C ILE A 305 -9.12 -8.02 -9.44
N GLY A 306 -9.65 -9.25 -9.55
CA GLY A 306 -10.10 -9.81 -10.83
C GLY A 306 -11.31 -9.06 -11.41
N THR A 307 -12.30 -8.72 -10.58
CA THR A 307 -13.49 -7.99 -11.03
C THR A 307 -13.18 -6.57 -11.47
N GLY A 308 -12.18 -5.92 -10.83
CA GLY A 308 -11.75 -4.57 -11.20
C GLY A 308 -11.15 -4.51 -12.61
N SER A 309 -10.62 -5.61 -13.13
CA SER A 309 -10.01 -5.65 -14.47
C SER A 309 -8.99 -4.51 -14.66
N TRP A 310 -8.81 -4.01 -15.89
CA TRP A 310 -7.79 -3.00 -16.19
C TRP A 310 -8.11 -1.59 -15.67
N PHE A 311 -9.37 -1.15 -15.78
CA PHE A 311 -9.80 0.23 -15.51
C PHE A 311 -10.74 0.39 -14.32
N GLY A 312 -11.04 -0.69 -13.61
CA GLY A 312 -11.87 -0.67 -12.41
C GLY A 312 -13.37 -0.72 -12.66
N MET A 313 -14.08 -1.09 -11.61
CA MET A 313 -15.56 -1.02 -11.58
C MET A 313 -16.06 0.43 -11.54
N GLY A 314 -15.21 1.37 -11.10
CA GLY A 314 -15.52 2.74 -10.76
C GLY A 314 -15.74 2.94 -9.28
N ILE A 315 -15.43 4.15 -8.82
CA ILE A 315 -15.59 4.53 -7.42
C ILE A 315 -17.06 4.38 -7.03
N ASP A 316 -17.31 3.73 -5.90
CA ASP A 316 -18.63 3.43 -5.34
C ASP A 316 -19.50 2.46 -6.19
N ALA A 317 -18.91 1.80 -7.19
CA ALA A 317 -19.58 0.85 -8.05
C ALA A 317 -19.11 -0.60 -7.88
N GLY A 318 -18.08 -0.84 -7.03
CA GLY A 318 -17.63 -2.15 -6.58
C GLY A 318 -18.26 -2.60 -5.27
N SER A 319 -17.81 -3.75 -4.76
CA SER A 319 -18.21 -4.29 -3.45
C SER A 319 -17.01 -4.63 -2.57
N PRO A 320 -16.05 -3.71 -2.36
CA PRO A 320 -14.85 -4.00 -1.57
C PRO A 320 -15.16 -4.30 -0.10
N GLN A 321 -16.30 -3.81 0.44
CA GLN A 321 -16.75 -4.11 1.80
C GLN A 321 -17.02 -5.61 2.05
N SER A 322 -17.08 -6.44 1.01
CA SER A 322 -17.14 -7.90 1.14
C SER A 322 -15.83 -8.49 1.69
N ILE A 323 -14.72 -7.74 1.64
CA ILE A 323 -13.44 -8.15 2.19
C ILE A 323 -13.38 -7.71 3.66
N PRO A 324 -13.24 -8.63 4.64
CA PRO A 324 -13.05 -8.25 6.04
C PRO A 324 -11.78 -7.40 6.22
N TYR A 325 -11.88 -6.32 7.01
CA TYR A 325 -10.78 -5.36 7.27
C TYR A 325 -10.22 -4.69 6.01
N VAL A 326 -11.06 -4.51 4.99
CA VAL A 326 -10.66 -3.95 3.68
C VAL A 326 -9.96 -2.59 3.81
N GLU A 327 -10.38 -1.75 4.72
CA GLU A 327 -9.79 -0.42 4.95
C GLU A 327 -8.41 -0.47 5.62
N GLN A 328 -8.03 -1.60 6.22
CA GLN A 328 -6.73 -1.79 6.89
C GLN A 328 -5.77 -2.57 6.01
N ASP A 329 -5.92 -3.89 6.00
CA ASP A 329 -4.95 -4.82 5.42
C ASP A 329 -5.17 -5.04 3.92
N PHE A 330 -6.41 -4.85 3.41
CA PHE A 330 -6.80 -5.17 2.03
C PHE A 330 -7.16 -3.95 1.18
N ILE A 331 -6.71 -2.76 1.58
CA ILE A 331 -7.06 -1.53 0.86
C ILE A 331 -6.55 -1.53 -0.59
N PHE A 332 -5.43 -2.19 -0.87
CA PHE A 332 -4.91 -2.34 -2.22
C PHE A 332 -5.89 -3.10 -3.12
N SER A 333 -6.55 -4.13 -2.60
CA SER A 333 -7.56 -4.90 -3.34
C SER A 333 -8.80 -4.05 -3.64
N ALA A 334 -9.23 -3.18 -2.69
CA ALA A 334 -10.30 -2.23 -2.92
C ALA A 334 -9.95 -1.20 -4.01
N ILE A 335 -8.70 -0.72 -4.01
CA ILE A 335 -8.19 0.17 -5.05
C ILE A 335 -8.22 -0.53 -6.40
N CYS A 336 -7.73 -1.77 -6.50
CA CYS A 336 -7.77 -2.53 -7.76
C CYS A 336 -9.21 -2.79 -8.22
N GLU A 337 -10.16 -3.06 -7.32
CA GLU A 337 -11.56 -3.28 -7.67
C GLU A 337 -12.22 -2.03 -8.27
N GLU A 338 -12.04 -0.87 -7.64
CA GLU A 338 -12.75 0.35 -8.02
C GLU A 338 -12.01 1.23 -9.03
N TYR A 339 -10.68 1.35 -8.92
CA TYR A 339 -9.86 2.19 -9.81
C TYR A 339 -9.18 1.39 -10.93
N GLY A 340 -9.14 0.07 -10.80
CA GLY A 340 -8.54 -0.85 -11.77
C GLY A 340 -7.10 -1.25 -11.47
N LEU A 341 -6.69 -2.33 -12.15
CA LEU A 341 -5.36 -2.90 -12.00
C LEU A 341 -4.25 -1.94 -12.45
N LEU A 342 -4.48 -1.18 -13.55
CA LEU A 342 -3.51 -0.19 -14.02
C LEU A 342 -3.23 0.86 -12.95
N TYR A 343 -4.27 1.35 -12.27
CA TYR A 343 -4.11 2.29 -11.16
C TYR A 343 -3.33 1.64 -10.00
N GLY A 344 -3.63 0.38 -9.67
CA GLY A 344 -2.88 -0.37 -8.66
C GLY A 344 -1.39 -0.52 -8.99
N ILE A 345 -1.05 -0.85 -10.25
CA ILE A 345 0.35 -0.94 -10.72
C ILE A 345 1.05 0.43 -10.66
N LEU A 346 0.38 1.50 -11.05
CA LEU A 346 0.92 2.86 -10.96
C LEU A 346 1.14 3.27 -9.50
N LEU A 347 0.25 2.88 -8.59
CA LEU A 347 0.44 3.09 -7.15
C LEU A 347 1.69 2.36 -6.64
N VAL A 348 1.90 1.09 -7.05
CA VAL A 348 3.13 0.34 -6.75
C VAL A 348 4.36 1.09 -7.27
N ALA A 349 4.30 1.64 -8.48
CA ALA A 349 5.38 2.41 -9.08
C ALA A 349 5.69 3.71 -8.30
N ILE A 350 4.66 4.42 -7.82
CA ILE A 350 4.82 5.62 -6.97
C ILE A 350 5.48 5.24 -5.63
N CYS A 351 5.04 4.17 -4.99
CA CYS A 351 5.64 3.69 -3.75
C CYS A 351 7.11 3.30 -3.94
N THR A 352 7.44 2.67 -5.08
CA THR A 352 8.81 2.34 -5.45
C THR A 352 9.64 3.61 -5.71
N ASN A 353 9.07 4.61 -6.41
CA ASN A 353 9.74 5.87 -6.67
C ASN A 353 10.03 6.63 -5.37
N LEU A 354 9.08 6.66 -4.42
CA LEU A 354 9.31 7.25 -3.09
C LEU A 354 10.45 6.55 -2.34
N PHE A 355 10.53 5.22 -2.39
CA PHE A 355 11.65 4.49 -1.81
C PHE A 355 12.98 4.86 -2.47
N LEU A 356 13.03 4.93 -3.80
CA LEU A 356 14.23 5.33 -4.53
C LEU A 356 14.65 6.77 -4.20
N GLU A 357 13.68 7.68 -3.97
CA GLU A 357 13.97 9.03 -3.49
C GLU A 357 14.55 9.02 -2.06
N ILE A 358 14.06 8.13 -1.17
CA ILE A 358 14.66 7.94 0.17
C ILE A 358 16.10 7.44 0.03
N VAL A 359 16.37 6.52 -0.89
CA VAL A 359 17.75 6.05 -1.18
C VAL A 359 18.62 7.20 -1.71
N HIS A 360 18.08 8.05 -2.58
CA HIS A 360 18.77 9.24 -3.07
C HIS A 360 19.12 10.21 -1.93
N ILE A 361 18.16 10.49 -1.03
CA ILE A 361 18.41 11.28 0.20
C ILE A 361 19.55 10.67 1.02
N ALA A 362 19.50 9.36 1.26
CA ALA A 362 20.50 8.66 2.05
C ALA A 362 21.90 8.69 1.41
N HIS A 363 22.00 8.68 0.07
CA HIS A 363 23.26 8.81 -0.65
C HIS A 363 23.88 10.20 -0.47
N LYS A 364 23.07 11.24 -0.37
CA LYS A 364 23.54 12.61 -0.12
C LYS A 364 24.05 12.82 1.31
N CYS A 365 23.62 12.01 2.29
CA CYS A 365 24.08 12.16 3.66
C CYS A 365 25.57 11.81 3.80
N GLU A 366 26.38 12.73 4.32
CA GLU A 366 27.80 12.51 4.63
C GLU A 366 27.98 11.78 5.94
N GLU A 367 27.27 12.23 6.97
CA GLU A 367 27.32 11.61 8.28
C GLU A 367 26.80 10.17 8.24
N SER A 368 27.60 9.24 8.76
CA SER A 368 27.28 7.82 8.74
C SER A 368 25.97 7.51 9.46
N PHE A 369 25.68 8.23 10.54
CA PHE A 369 24.43 8.09 11.29
C PHE A 369 23.21 8.41 10.44
N LEU A 370 23.19 9.60 9.79
CA LEU A 370 22.09 10.03 8.90
C LEU A 370 21.90 9.07 7.74
N LYS A 371 23.00 8.62 7.16
CA LYS A 371 23.02 7.67 6.05
C LYS A 371 22.36 6.34 6.45
N TYR A 372 22.77 5.72 7.55
CA TYR A 372 22.17 4.47 8.02
C TYR A 372 20.74 4.64 8.51
N ALA A 373 20.43 5.77 9.16
CA ALA A 373 19.07 6.08 9.57
C ALA A 373 18.14 6.19 8.35
N SER A 374 18.54 6.92 7.31
CA SER A 374 17.76 7.05 6.07
C SER A 374 17.58 5.70 5.36
N TYR A 375 18.63 4.89 5.25
CA TYR A 375 18.52 3.54 4.68
C TYR A 375 17.57 2.68 5.48
N GLY A 376 17.67 2.68 6.82
CA GLY A 376 16.81 1.87 7.68
C GLY A 376 15.34 2.25 7.59
N LEU A 377 15.03 3.55 7.58
CA LEU A 377 13.67 4.04 7.39
C LEU A 377 13.13 3.67 6.01
N GLY A 378 13.95 3.79 4.95
CA GLY A 378 13.59 3.36 3.60
C GLY A 378 13.33 1.86 3.49
N ILE A 379 14.13 1.02 4.14
CA ILE A 379 13.95 -0.44 4.16
C ILE A 379 12.64 -0.81 4.87
N ILE A 380 12.34 -0.20 6.03
CA ILE A 380 11.07 -0.41 6.72
C ILE A 380 9.90 -0.04 5.80
N TYR A 381 9.95 1.12 5.17
CA TYR A 381 8.91 1.61 4.28
C TYR A 381 8.64 0.64 3.13
N ILE A 382 9.66 0.29 2.37
CA ILE A 382 9.49 -0.51 1.16
C ILE A 382 9.14 -1.97 1.48
N PHE A 383 9.70 -2.53 2.54
CA PHE A 383 9.42 -3.90 2.94
C PHE A 383 8.00 -4.04 3.50
N GLN A 384 7.50 -3.04 4.24
CA GLN A 384 6.11 -3.00 4.70
C GLN A 384 5.13 -3.00 3.52
N ILE A 385 5.40 -2.21 2.47
CA ILE A 385 4.60 -2.19 1.23
C ILE A 385 4.64 -3.55 0.54
N PHE A 386 5.82 -4.15 0.42
CA PHE A 386 5.98 -5.48 -0.16
C PHE A 386 5.12 -6.53 0.55
N LEU A 387 5.13 -6.54 1.88
CA LEU A 387 4.33 -7.46 2.69
C LEU A 387 2.82 -7.24 2.49
N THR A 388 2.38 -6.00 2.42
CA THR A 388 0.94 -5.68 2.27
C THR A 388 0.45 -6.04 0.87
N ILE A 389 1.10 -5.53 -0.17
CA ILE A 389 0.68 -5.78 -1.56
C ILE A 389 0.86 -7.25 -1.93
N GLY A 390 2.00 -7.85 -1.56
CA GLY A 390 2.25 -9.27 -1.80
C GLY A 390 1.25 -10.19 -1.11
N GLY A 391 0.80 -9.84 0.11
CA GLY A 391 -0.26 -10.56 0.81
C GLY A 391 -1.62 -10.43 0.15
N ASN A 392 -1.99 -9.23 -0.28
CA ASN A 392 -3.27 -8.96 -0.94
C ASN A 392 -3.41 -9.65 -2.29
N THR A 393 -2.30 -9.77 -3.01
CA THR A 393 -2.23 -10.41 -4.34
C THR A 393 -1.99 -11.92 -4.29
N LYS A 394 -1.90 -12.53 -3.12
CA LYS A 394 -1.51 -13.94 -2.95
C LYS A 394 -0.07 -14.23 -3.45
N PHE A 395 0.77 -13.22 -3.67
CA PHE A 395 2.17 -13.41 -4.05
C PHE A 395 3.02 -13.98 -2.91
N ILE A 396 2.70 -13.60 -1.67
CA ILE A 396 3.25 -14.14 -0.41
C ILE A 396 2.12 -14.38 0.59
N PRO A 397 2.36 -15.16 1.68
CA PRO A 397 1.37 -15.30 2.75
C PRO A 397 1.00 -13.95 3.38
N LEU A 398 -0.30 -13.79 3.73
CA LEU A 398 -0.80 -12.56 4.37
C LEU A 398 -0.16 -12.33 5.73
N THR A 399 0.36 -11.13 5.95
CA THR A 399 1.02 -10.74 7.21
C THR A 399 0.16 -9.85 8.11
N GLY A 400 -0.87 -9.19 7.59
CA GLY A 400 -1.75 -8.29 8.36
C GLY A 400 -1.08 -6.94 8.66
N VAL A 401 -0.27 -6.44 7.74
CA VAL A 401 0.44 -5.15 7.87
C VAL A 401 -0.26 -4.13 6.97
N THR A 402 -0.39 -2.90 7.45
CA THR A 402 -1.05 -1.80 6.74
C THR A 402 -0.19 -1.22 5.62
N LEU A 403 -0.82 -0.72 4.56
CA LEU A 403 -0.14 0.01 3.49
C LEU A 403 0.17 1.46 3.94
N PRO A 404 1.45 1.86 4.04
CA PRO A 404 1.86 3.17 4.57
C PRO A 404 1.15 4.34 3.88
N LEU A 405 0.66 5.30 4.66
CA LEU A 405 -0.13 6.48 4.26
C LEU A 405 -1.49 6.20 3.61
N ILE A 406 -1.79 5.00 3.18
CA ILE A 406 -3.01 4.67 2.42
C ILE A 406 -4.03 3.96 3.29
N SER A 407 -3.63 2.90 4.01
CA SER A 407 -4.52 2.15 4.90
C SER A 407 -5.05 2.99 6.06
N TYR A 408 -6.25 2.64 6.51
CA TYR A 408 -6.74 3.10 7.81
C TYR A 408 -5.90 2.50 8.94
N GLY A 409 -5.28 3.39 9.72
CA GLY A 409 -4.46 2.97 10.87
C GLY A 409 -3.77 4.17 11.51
N GLY A 410 -4.37 4.69 12.61
CA GLY A 410 -3.89 5.93 13.23
C GLY A 410 -2.41 5.89 13.62
N SER A 411 -1.96 4.83 14.30
CA SER A 411 -0.56 4.67 14.70
C SER A 411 0.38 4.53 13.50
N SER A 412 -0.05 3.76 12.48
CA SER A 412 0.76 3.53 11.28
C SER A 412 0.96 4.82 10.47
N VAL A 413 -0.11 5.60 10.27
CA VAL A 413 -0.04 6.86 9.52
C VAL A 413 0.80 7.90 10.28
N LEU A 414 0.59 8.05 11.60
CA LEU A 414 1.38 8.97 12.41
C LEU A 414 2.86 8.58 12.41
N ALA A 415 3.18 7.30 12.58
CA ALA A 415 4.56 6.80 12.53
C ALA A 415 5.20 6.99 11.15
N THR A 416 4.46 6.74 10.07
CA THR A 416 4.95 6.94 8.70
C THR A 416 5.18 8.43 8.42
N MET A 417 4.28 9.32 8.83
CA MET A 417 4.47 10.77 8.71
C MET A 417 5.69 11.25 9.51
N LEU A 418 5.88 10.74 10.73
CA LEU A 418 7.07 11.03 11.54
C LEU A 418 8.36 10.54 10.86
N MET A 419 8.34 9.34 10.30
CA MET A 419 9.47 8.77 9.55
C MET A 419 9.85 9.64 8.35
N LEU A 420 8.86 10.07 7.55
CA LEU A 420 9.09 10.93 6.38
C LEU A 420 9.51 12.34 6.78
N ALA A 421 9.02 12.85 7.92
CA ALA A 421 9.46 14.12 8.50
C ALA A 421 10.92 14.07 8.96
N LEU A 422 11.37 12.95 9.56
CA LEU A 422 12.79 12.73 9.90
C LEU A 422 13.66 12.73 8.64
N LEU A 423 13.24 12.05 7.58
CA LEU A 423 13.96 12.04 6.30
C LEU A 423 14.04 13.44 5.69
N GLN A 424 12.96 14.22 5.75
CA GLN A 424 13.01 15.64 5.36
C GLN A 424 13.99 16.44 6.23
N GLY A 425 13.99 16.21 7.54
CA GLY A 425 14.92 16.84 8.47
C GLY A 425 16.37 16.50 8.16
N PHE A 426 16.69 15.23 7.89
CA PHE A 426 18.02 14.78 7.50
C PHE A 426 18.48 15.45 6.19
N TYR A 427 17.57 15.50 5.22
CA TYR A 427 17.83 16.14 3.93
C TYR A 427 18.10 17.65 4.07
N ILE A 428 17.29 18.38 4.85
CA ILE A 428 17.45 19.81 5.11
C ILE A 428 18.76 20.08 5.84
N HIS A 429 19.09 19.26 6.85
CA HIS A 429 20.34 19.37 7.61
C HIS A 429 21.55 19.18 6.71
N GLN A 430 21.55 18.12 5.89
CA GLN A 430 22.65 17.82 4.98
C GLN A 430 22.87 18.94 3.95
N ASN A 431 21.81 19.46 3.33
CA ASN A 431 21.90 20.54 2.35
C ASN A 431 22.33 21.89 2.98
N ALA A 432 22.23 22.03 4.31
CA ALA A 432 22.78 23.17 5.02
C ALA A 432 24.31 23.06 5.18
N VAL A 433 24.82 21.83 5.38
CA VAL A 433 26.25 21.54 5.56
C VAL A 433 26.99 21.57 4.22
N LEU A 434 26.42 20.99 3.14
CA LEU A 434 27.06 20.90 1.83
C LEU A 434 27.33 22.25 1.14
N THR A 435 26.69 23.35 1.58
CA THR A 435 27.03 24.70 1.08
C THR A 435 28.43 25.16 1.50
N GLU A 436 29.11 24.45 2.41
CA GLU A 436 30.47 24.82 2.89
C GLU A 436 31.59 23.97 2.25
N PHE A 437 31.31 22.74 1.75
CA PHE A 437 32.33 21.85 1.17
C PHE A 437 31.75 20.94 0.06
N GLU A 438 32.22 21.08 -1.15
CA GLU A 438 31.91 20.17 -2.28
C GLU A 438 32.92 19.01 -2.35
N LEU A 439 32.61 17.87 -1.77
CA LEU A 439 33.32 16.62 -2.04
C LEU A 439 32.33 15.56 -2.52
N PRO A 440 32.53 14.96 -3.71
CA PRO A 440 31.64 13.91 -4.20
C PRO A 440 31.83 12.63 -3.38
N ILE A 441 30.76 12.15 -2.76
CA ILE A 441 30.79 10.92 -1.97
C ILE A 441 30.39 9.76 -2.86
N PRO A 442 31.21 8.70 -2.94
CA PRO A 442 30.85 7.53 -3.74
C PRO A 442 29.60 6.86 -3.14
N PRO A 443 28.59 6.55 -3.98
CA PRO A 443 27.40 5.82 -3.55
C PRO A 443 27.80 4.43 -3.01
N ARG A 444 27.12 3.95 -1.97
CA ARG A 444 27.35 2.60 -1.46
C ARG A 444 26.71 1.57 -2.39
N ILE A 445 27.54 0.82 -3.10
CA ILE A 445 27.12 -0.23 -4.06
C ILE A 445 26.08 -1.18 -3.42
N GLN A 446 26.28 -1.55 -2.14
CA GLN A 446 25.38 -2.45 -1.43
C GLN A 446 23.93 -1.93 -1.37
N MET A 447 23.75 -0.63 -1.16
CA MET A 447 22.40 -0.06 -1.14
C MET A 447 21.77 0.00 -2.53
N ASN A 448 22.56 0.26 -3.57
CA ASN A 448 22.08 0.20 -4.95
C ASN A 448 21.64 -1.23 -5.32
N VAL A 449 22.37 -2.25 -4.85
CA VAL A 449 21.96 -3.65 -5.01
C VAL A 449 20.62 -3.91 -4.30
N ILE A 450 20.47 -3.48 -3.06
CA ILE A 450 19.23 -3.63 -2.31
C ILE A 450 18.07 -2.88 -2.98
N ALA A 451 18.31 -1.64 -3.42
CA ALA A 451 17.32 -0.85 -4.15
C ALA A 451 16.89 -1.56 -5.46
N GLY A 452 17.87 -2.12 -6.20
CA GLY A 452 17.61 -2.93 -7.38
C GLY A 452 16.80 -4.19 -7.09
N VAL A 453 17.10 -4.90 -6.00
CA VAL A 453 16.35 -6.10 -5.57
C VAL A 453 14.90 -5.74 -5.25
N PHE A 454 14.64 -4.71 -4.45
CA PHE A 454 13.26 -4.29 -4.16
C PHE A 454 12.53 -3.82 -5.41
N SER A 455 13.18 -3.03 -6.27
CA SER A 455 12.58 -2.61 -7.55
C SER A 455 12.23 -3.82 -8.42
N ALA A 456 13.11 -4.82 -8.51
CA ALA A 456 12.84 -6.07 -9.24
C ALA A 456 11.68 -6.87 -8.63
N LEU A 457 11.56 -6.93 -7.31
CA LEU A 457 10.43 -7.58 -6.63
C LEU A 457 9.10 -6.88 -6.96
N PHE A 458 9.06 -5.55 -7.01
CA PHE A 458 7.85 -4.81 -7.37
C PHE A 458 7.50 -4.91 -8.85
N VAL A 459 8.50 -4.98 -9.72
CA VAL A 459 8.30 -5.35 -11.14
C VAL A 459 7.73 -6.76 -11.23
N ALA A 460 8.26 -7.72 -10.47
CA ALA A 460 7.74 -9.10 -10.45
C ALA A 460 6.29 -9.16 -9.96
N ILE A 461 5.91 -8.42 -8.91
CA ILE A 461 4.51 -8.30 -8.48
C ILE A 461 3.65 -7.69 -9.58
N SER A 462 4.12 -6.64 -10.26
CA SER A 462 3.38 -6.00 -11.35
C SER A 462 3.17 -6.95 -12.53
N VAL A 463 4.20 -7.70 -12.92
CA VAL A 463 4.11 -8.75 -13.96
C VAL A 463 3.15 -9.87 -13.53
N TYR A 464 3.24 -10.30 -12.27
CA TYR A 464 2.32 -11.30 -11.71
C TYR A 464 0.86 -10.81 -11.73
N LEU A 465 0.60 -9.54 -11.41
CA LEU A 465 -0.74 -8.95 -11.48
C LEU A 465 -1.26 -8.88 -12.92
N VAL A 466 -0.40 -8.56 -13.89
CA VAL A 466 -0.75 -8.59 -15.32
C VAL A 466 -1.09 -10.01 -15.75
N HIS A 467 -0.27 -11.00 -15.37
CA HIS A 467 -0.53 -12.42 -15.63
C HIS A 467 -1.87 -12.85 -15.02
N PHE A 468 -2.09 -12.53 -13.76
CA PHE A 468 -3.34 -12.81 -13.04
C PHE A 468 -4.56 -12.22 -13.76
N ALA A 469 -4.48 -10.95 -14.17
CA ALA A 469 -5.60 -10.29 -14.85
C ALA A 469 -5.94 -10.93 -16.21
N TYR A 470 -4.93 -11.45 -16.92
CA TYR A 470 -5.12 -12.00 -18.26
C TYR A 470 -5.51 -13.46 -18.25
N PHE A 471 -4.90 -14.28 -17.39
CA PHE A 471 -5.06 -15.74 -17.41
C PHE A 471 -5.99 -16.26 -16.31
N ASP A 472 -5.85 -15.78 -15.06
CA ASP A 472 -6.52 -16.38 -13.90
C ASP A 472 -7.86 -15.69 -13.60
N SER A 473 -7.95 -14.39 -13.85
CA SER A 473 -9.11 -13.56 -13.51
C SER A 473 -10.44 -14.06 -14.11
N PRO A 474 -10.52 -14.54 -15.38
CA PRO A 474 -11.78 -15.00 -15.94
C PRO A 474 -12.41 -16.17 -15.16
N GLU A 475 -11.61 -17.13 -14.74
CA GLU A 475 -12.06 -18.27 -13.95
C GLU A 475 -12.47 -17.84 -12.54
N ILE A 476 -11.63 -17.01 -11.90
CA ILE A 476 -11.82 -16.52 -10.53
C ILE A 476 -13.09 -15.66 -10.44
N VAL A 477 -13.30 -14.73 -11.37
CA VAL A 477 -14.48 -13.86 -11.37
C VAL A 477 -15.78 -14.66 -11.58
N ASN A 478 -15.73 -15.74 -12.37
CA ASN A 478 -16.88 -16.61 -12.61
C ASN A 478 -17.17 -17.61 -11.46
N ASN A 479 -16.36 -17.61 -10.40
CA ASN A 479 -16.58 -18.49 -9.26
C ASN A 479 -17.94 -18.22 -8.60
N THR A 480 -18.65 -19.28 -8.19
CA THR A 480 -19.99 -19.22 -7.57
C THR A 480 -20.00 -18.42 -6.25
N TYR A 481 -18.87 -18.35 -5.55
CA TYR A 481 -18.74 -17.54 -4.33
C TYR A 481 -18.57 -16.04 -4.59
N ASN A 482 -18.46 -15.61 -5.87
CA ASN A 482 -18.35 -14.21 -6.28
C ASN A 482 -19.70 -13.60 -6.74
N THR A 483 -20.83 -14.20 -6.37
CA THR A 483 -22.17 -13.84 -6.84
C THR A 483 -22.47 -12.34 -6.77
N LYS A 484 -22.15 -11.70 -5.65
CA LYS A 484 -22.42 -10.26 -5.46
C LYS A 484 -21.73 -9.38 -6.50
N ARG A 485 -20.44 -9.64 -6.82
CA ARG A 485 -19.72 -8.87 -7.85
C ARG A 485 -20.20 -9.20 -9.25
N GLN A 486 -20.56 -10.45 -9.48
CA GLN A 486 -21.14 -10.86 -10.77
C GLN A 486 -22.49 -10.18 -11.02
N GLU A 487 -23.33 -9.98 -9.99
CA GLU A 487 -24.55 -9.21 -10.10
C GLU A 487 -24.28 -7.74 -10.43
N LEU A 488 -23.30 -7.12 -9.75
CA LEU A 488 -22.88 -5.75 -10.06
C LEU A 488 -22.35 -5.60 -11.50
N LEU A 489 -21.59 -6.56 -12.00
CA LEU A 489 -21.14 -6.56 -13.41
C LEU A 489 -22.34 -6.66 -14.37
N ALA A 490 -23.33 -7.50 -14.06
CA ALA A 490 -24.51 -7.66 -14.88
C ALA A 490 -25.39 -6.40 -14.95
N THR A 491 -25.38 -5.56 -13.92
CA THR A 491 -26.11 -4.27 -13.93
C THR A 491 -25.40 -3.17 -14.72
N LYS A 492 -24.11 -3.35 -15.02
CA LYS A 492 -23.32 -2.36 -15.77
C LYS A 492 -23.43 -2.50 -17.27
N THR A 493 -23.49 -3.73 -17.74
CA THR A 493 -23.43 -4.04 -19.18
C THR A 493 -24.58 -4.99 -19.52
N LEU A 494 -25.33 -4.66 -20.57
CA LEU A 494 -26.32 -5.57 -21.11
C LEU A 494 -25.64 -6.89 -21.50
N ARG A 495 -26.18 -8.02 -21.03
CA ARG A 495 -25.60 -9.32 -21.34
C ARG A 495 -25.71 -9.61 -22.84
N GLY A 496 -24.60 -10.00 -23.43
CA GLY A 496 -24.53 -10.39 -24.82
C GLY A 496 -25.39 -11.61 -25.15
N ASP A 497 -25.66 -11.82 -26.43
CA ASP A 497 -26.46 -12.94 -26.93
C ASP A 497 -25.68 -14.26 -26.82
N ILE A 498 -26.42 -15.35 -26.55
CA ILE A 498 -25.94 -16.73 -26.69
C ILE A 498 -26.55 -17.27 -27.97
N LEU A 499 -25.69 -17.62 -28.91
CA LEU A 499 -26.07 -18.12 -30.23
C LEU A 499 -25.77 -19.61 -30.34
N ALA A 500 -26.62 -20.32 -31.07
CA ALA A 500 -26.31 -21.66 -31.56
C ALA A 500 -25.34 -21.61 -32.76
N ALA A 501 -24.83 -22.74 -33.20
CA ALA A 501 -23.85 -22.81 -34.28
C ALA A 501 -24.41 -22.30 -35.65
N ASP A 502 -25.71 -22.31 -35.84
CA ASP A 502 -26.43 -21.79 -36.99
C ASP A 502 -26.81 -20.31 -36.90
N GLY A 503 -26.40 -19.63 -35.80
CA GLY A 503 -26.73 -18.22 -35.53
C GLY A 503 -28.08 -18.02 -34.83
N THR A 504 -28.82 -19.08 -34.50
CA THR A 504 -30.09 -18.98 -33.80
C THR A 504 -29.86 -18.43 -32.39
N VAL A 505 -30.64 -17.40 -31.99
CA VAL A 505 -30.53 -16.76 -30.69
C VAL A 505 -31.15 -17.65 -29.60
N LEU A 506 -30.33 -18.20 -28.71
CA LEU A 506 -30.75 -19.04 -27.57
C LEU A 506 -31.03 -18.25 -26.31
N ALA A 507 -30.33 -17.14 -26.12
CA ALA A 507 -30.61 -16.16 -25.07
C ALA A 507 -30.20 -14.77 -25.53
N THR A 508 -31.00 -13.76 -25.22
CA THR A 508 -30.76 -12.34 -25.53
C THR A 508 -31.23 -11.46 -24.39
N THR A 509 -30.83 -10.19 -24.40
CA THR A 509 -31.29 -9.21 -23.40
C THR A 509 -32.06 -8.09 -24.11
N ASP A 510 -33.25 -7.78 -23.69
CA ASP A 510 -34.04 -6.67 -24.22
C ASP A 510 -33.37 -5.34 -23.84
N ASN A 511 -33.05 -4.51 -24.84
CA ASN A 511 -32.37 -3.23 -24.68
C ASN A 511 -33.23 -2.17 -23.93
N LYS A 512 -34.55 -2.35 -23.84
CA LYS A 512 -35.46 -1.39 -23.19
C LYS A 512 -35.81 -1.78 -21.76
N THR A 513 -36.09 -3.08 -21.55
CA THR A 513 -36.50 -3.61 -20.23
C THR A 513 -35.31 -4.13 -19.41
N GLU A 514 -34.14 -4.30 -20.06
CA GLU A 514 -32.95 -4.94 -19.49
C GLU A 514 -33.19 -6.40 -19.03
N GLU A 515 -34.34 -7.00 -19.42
CA GLU A 515 -34.69 -8.36 -19.06
C GLU A 515 -34.00 -9.39 -19.96
N ARG A 516 -33.58 -10.51 -19.34
CA ARG A 516 -32.99 -11.63 -20.05
C ARG A 516 -34.06 -12.53 -20.62
N ILE A 517 -34.07 -12.72 -21.94
CA ILE A 517 -35.07 -13.49 -22.68
C ILE A 517 -34.46 -14.79 -23.18
N TYR A 518 -35.18 -15.89 -23.00
CA TYR A 518 -34.82 -17.23 -23.46
C TYR A 518 -35.91 -17.69 -24.46
N PRO A 519 -35.72 -17.44 -25.76
CA PRO A 519 -36.77 -17.70 -26.78
C PRO A 519 -37.28 -19.13 -26.79
N TYR A 520 -36.43 -20.11 -26.50
CA TYR A 520 -36.78 -21.53 -26.48
C TYR A 520 -37.10 -22.10 -25.10
N GLY A 521 -37.11 -21.26 -24.08
CA GLY A 521 -37.53 -21.62 -22.73
C GLY A 521 -36.80 -22.85 -22.18
N LYS A 522 -37.61 -23.86 -21.77
CA LYS A 522 -37.08 -25.06 -21.09
C LYS A 522 -36.24 -26.00 -22.01
N VAL A 523 -36.37 -25.89 -23.32
CA VAL A 523 -35.71 -26.83 -24.29
C VAL A 523 -34.21 -26.80 -24.16
N PHE A 524 -33.59 -25.61 -24.01
CA PHE A 524 -32.15 -25.43 -23.87
C PHE A 524 -31.73 -25.12 -22.44
N ALA A 525 -32.59 -25.27 -21.43
CA ALA A 525 -32.33 -24.86 -20.05
C ALA A 525 -31.07 -25.52 -19.45
N HIS A 526 -30.76 -26.78 -19.81
CA HIS A 526 -29.56 -27.45 -19.29
C HIS A 526 -28.26 -26.99 -19.98
N ALA A 527 -28.29 -26.58 -21.24
CA ALA A 527 -27.13 -26.12 -21.98
C ALA A 527 -26.88 -24.61 -21.74
N VAL A 528 -27.89 -23.80 -22.01
CA VAL A 528 -27.83 -22.34 -21.88
C VAL A 528 -27.82 -21.94 -20.42
N GLY A 529 -28.61 -22.59 -19.57
CA GLY A 529 -28.78 -22.26 -18.16
C GLY A 529 -29.70 -21.05 -17.95
N TYR A 530 -29.43 -20.33 -16.87
CA TYR A 530 -30.16 -19.10 -16.52
C TYR A 530 -29.23 -18.08 -15.84
N ALA A 531 -29.54 -16.79 -15.99
CA ALA A 531 -28.71 -15.67 -15.52
C ALA A 531 -29.04 -15.19 -14.10
N SER A 532 -30.16 -15.60 -13.50
CA SER A 532 -30.63 -15.19 -12.17
C SER A 532 -30.50 -16.32 -11.15
N ASN A 533 -30.42 -15.95 -9.84
CA ASN A 533 -30.47 -16.91 -8.71
C ASN A 533 -29.50 -18.10 -8.79
N GLY A 534 -28.22 -17.82 -9.00
CA GLY A 534 -27.16 -18.83 -8.89
C GLY A 534 -26.61 -19.33 -10.22
N ARG A 535 -26.96 -18.77 -11.35
CA ARG A 535 -26.43 -19.02 -12.71
C ARG A 535 -26.04 -20.47 -13.00
N MET A 536 -26.41 -20.99 -14.16
CA MET A 536 -26.04 -22.34 -14.60
C MET A 536 -25.71 -22.35 -16.11
N GLY A 537 -25.09 -23.43 -16.59
CA GLY A 537 -24.80 -23.67 -18.02
C GLY A 537 -23.86 -22.63 -18.63
N VAL A 538 -24.07 -22.29 -19.89
CA VAL A 538 -23.29 -21.27 -20.62
C VAL A 538 -23.43 -19.89 -19.98
N GLU A 539 -24.58 -19.57 -19.40
CA GLU A 539 -24.79 -18.33 -18.63
C GLU A 539 -23.80 -18.17 -17.47
N GLN A 540 -23.37 -19.27 -16.87
CA GLN A 540 -22.36 -19.28 -15.82
C GLN A 540 -20.93 -19.33 -16.42
N SER A 541 -20.65 -20.32 -17.26
CA SER A 541 -19.28 -20.57 -17.76
C SER A 541 -18.75 -19.45 -18.66
N ALA A 542 -19.62 -18.82 -19.45
CA ALA A 542 -19.30 -17.65 -20.27
C ALA A 542 -19.69 -16.31 -19.63
N GLY A 543 -20.03 -16.30 -18.34
CA GLY A 543 -20.61 -15.13 -17.67
C GLY A 543 -19.81 -13.83 -17.83
N ILE A 544 -18.47 -13.88 -17.71
CA ILE A 544 -17.62 -12.70 -17.88
C ILE A 544 -17.59 -12.22 -19.34
N TYR A 545 -17.59 -13.13 -20.31
CA TYR A 545 -17.60 -12.79 -21.74
C TYR A 545 -18.92 -12.16 -22.17
N LEU A 546 -20.03 -12.60 -21.57
CA LEU A 546 -21.36 -12.06 -21.83
C LEU A 546 -21.57 -10.65 -21.29
N VAL A 547 -20.82 -10.24 -20.24
CA VAL A 547 -20.87 -8.88 -19.65
C VAL A 547 -19.66 -8.04 -20.01
N SER A 548 -18.66 -8.57 -20.74
CA SER A 548 -17.54 -7.80 -21.25
C SER A 548 -17.98 -7.07 -22.54
N SER A 549 -17.87 -5.75 -22.53
CA SER A 549 -18.22 -4.95 -23.71
C SER A 549 -17.00 -4.71 -24.57
N ASN A 550 -17.02 -5.18 -25.83
CA ASN A 550 -16.05 -4.83 -26.87
C ASN A 550 -16.44 -3.55 -27.63
N VAL A 551 -17.44 -2.84 -27.18
CA VAL A 551 -17.94 -1.61 -27.81
C VAL A 551 -16.95 -0.47 -27.59
N SER A 552 -16.68 0.31 -28.66
CA SER A 552 -15.76 1.45 -28.58
C SER A 552 -16.25 2.50 -27.59
N LEU A 553 -15.31 3.30 -27.04
CA LEU A 553 -15.61 4.36 -26.08
C LEU A 553 -16.66 5.35 -26.62
N ASN A 554 -16.59 5.67 -27.93
CA ASN A 554 -17.55 6.58 -28.58
C ASN A 554 -18.98 6.04 -28.56
N THR A 555 -19.17 4.72 -28.69
CA THR A 555 -20.50 4.09 -28.66
C THR A 555 -21.03 3.96 -27.21
N LYS A 556 -20.13 3.98 -26.21
CA LYS A 556 -20.53 3.98 -24.78
C LYS A 556 -20.98 5.34 -24.27
N ILE A 557 -20.56 6.42 -24.94
CA ILE A 557 -20.91 7.83 -24.57
C ILE A 557 -22.22 8.26 -25.24
N GLN A 558 -22.63 7.66 -26.35
CA GLN A 558 -23.93 7.86 -26.98
C GLN A 558 -25.05 7.09 -26.22
#